data_07674c221983c6adfc83639bdee4ffff
#
_entry.id   07674c221983c6adfc83639bdee4ffff
#
_cell.length_a   1.000
_cell.length_b   1.000
_cell.length_c   1.000
_cell.angle_alpha   90.00
_cell.angle_beta   90.00
_cell.angle_gamma   90.00
#
_symmetry.space_group_name_H-M   'P 1'
#
loop_
_entity.id
_entity.type
_entity.pdbx_description
1 polymer ?
#
loop_
_entity_poly.entity_id
_entity_poly.type
_entity_poly.pdbx_seq_one_letter_code
_entity_poly.pdbx_strand_id
1 'polypeptide(L)'
;MPAFRLPVRQLVEFLLRTGSIDSRFTGFDRANEGARIHRKLQKAAGEGYAAEVFLSGEREAAGIPFTIEGRADGIFTDEAGVTVIDEIKTTAVPADDIAEDMNPCHWAQGMVYGALYGRQQGLEKLDVRLTYYQIDTDDILRFVRHFTLEELEAFLQDLLEQYAPWAQRQPVSYTHLTLPT
;
A
#
# COMPACT_ATOMS: atom_id res chain seq x y z
N MET A 1 -21.00 -15.55 -8.36
CA MET A 1 -19.58 -15.91 -8.27
C MET A 1 -18.96 -15.24 -7.06
N PRO A 2 -18.31 -16.00 -6.18
CA PRO A 2 -17.65 -15.35 -5.05
C PRO A 2 -16.49 -14.46 -5.54
N ALA A 3 -16.28 -13.37 -4.84
CA ALA A 3 -15.23 -12.44 -5.18
C ALA A 3 -13.86 -13.04 -4.89
N PHE A 4 -12.91 -12.74 -5.77
CA PHE A 4 -11.51 -13.14 -5.58
C PHE A 4 -10.87 -12.18 -4.58
N ARG A 5 -10.44 -12.70 -3.43
CA ARG A 5 -9.78 -11.88 -2.41
C ARG A 5 -8.34 -11.61 -2.77
N LEU A 6 -7.97 -10.36 -2.76
CA LEU A 6 -6.66 -9.93 -3.20
C LEU A 6 -6.09 -8.86 -2.25
N PRO A 7 -5.13 -9.24 -1.41
CA PRO A 7 -4.45 -8.25 -0.56
C PRO A 7 -3.73 -7.22 -1.43
N VAL A 8 -3.77 -5.96 -1.00
CA VAL A 8 -3.13 -4.86 -1.74
C VAL A 8 -1.65 -5.16 -2.01
N ARG A 9 -0.94 -5.60 -0.98
CA ARG A 9 0.49 -5.90 -1.13
C ARG A 9 0.73 -6.99 -2.18
N GLN A 10 -0.09 -8.04 -2.18
CA GLN A 10 0.03 -9.13 -3.14
C GLN A 10 -0.15 -8.63 -4.58
N LEU A 11 -1.19 -7.84 -4.81
CA LEU A 11 -1.46 -7.26 -6.13
C LEU A 11 -0.27 -6.43 -6.63
N VAL A 12 0.19 -5.53 -5.78
CA VAL A 12 1.24 -4.58 -6.14
C VAL A 12 2.58 -5.27 -6.35
N GLU A 13 2.97 -6.14 -5.42
CA GLU A 13 4.25 -6.84 -5.51
C GLU A 13 4.29 -7.81 -6.68
N PHE A 14 3.18 -8.46 -6.97
CA PHE A 14 3.11 -9.38 -8.09
C PHE A 14 3.37 -8.67 -9.43
N LEU A 15 2.80 -7.49 -9.62
CA LEU A 15 2.89 -6.77 -10.90
C LEU A 15 4.10 -5.86 -11.00
N LEU A 16 4.57 -5.29 -9.89
CA LEU A 16 5.52 -4.20 -9.91
C LEU A 16 6.82 -4.49 -9.16
N ARG A 17 6.98 -5.71 -8.65
CA ARG A 17 8.17 -6.04 -7.87
C ARG A 17 9.42 -5.88 -8.72
N THR A 18 10.30 -4.98 -8.30
CA THR A 18 11.64 -4.85 -8.84
C THR A 18 12.58 -5.63 -7.92
N GLY A 19 13.44 -6.44 -8.48
CA GLY A 19 14.15 -7.51 -7.79
C GLY A 19 15.22 -7.16 -6.77
N SER A 20 15.22 -5.98 -6.16
CA SER A 20 16.22 -5.70 -5.14
C SER A 20 15.65 -5.99 -3.74
N ILE A 21 16.12 -7.07 -3.15
CA ILE A 21 15.89 -7.37 -1.76
C ILE A 21 17.06 -6.77 -0.99
N ASP A 22 16.76 -5.95 -0.01
CA ASP A 22 17.80 -5.47 0.90
C ASP A 22 18.23 -6.64 1.77
N SER A 23 19.39 -7.19 1.48
CA SER A 23 19.89 -8.38 2.13
C SER A 23 20.58 -8.14 3.49
N ARG A 24 20.61 -6.89 3.96
CA ARG A 24 21.27 -6.55 5.21
C ARG A 24 20.52 -7.00 6.46
N PHE A 25 19.24 -7.36 6.30
CA PHE A 25 18.40 -7.82 7.39
C PHE A 25 17.80 -9.17 7.07
N THR A 26 17.84 -10.07 8.05
CA THR A 26 17.10 -11.31 7.97
C THR A 26 15.62 -11.01 8.13
N GLY A 27 14.75 -11.87 7.58
CA GLY A 27 13.31 -11.60 7.54
C GLY A 27 12.67 -11.30 8.89
N PHE A 28 13.08 -12.05 9.94
CA PHE A 28 12.51 -11.89 11.28
C PHE A 28 12.94 -10.58 11.95
N ASP A 29 14.22 -10.28 11.95
CA ASP A 29 14.76 -9.06 12.56
C ASP A 29 14.23 -7.83 11.82
N ARG A 30 14.15 -7.91 10.50
CA ARG A 30 13.65 -6.85 9.66
C ARG A 30 12.17 -6.56 9.96
N ALA A 31 11.36 -7.60 10.13
CA ALA A 31 9.94 -7.44 10.42
C ALA A 31 9.72 -6.79 11.79
N ASN A 32 10.46 -7.21 12.81
CA ASN A 32 10.37 -6.65 14.14
C ASN A 32 10.81 -5.18 14.18
N GLU A 33 11.91 -4.87 13.53
CA GLU A 33 12.43 -3.51 13.45
C GLU A 33 11.46 -2.60 12.69
N GLY A 34 10.95 -3.09 11.57
CA GLY A 34 9.96 -2.35 10.78
C GLY A 34 8.70 -2.05 11.57
N ALA A 35 8.16 -3.03 12.27
CA ALA A 35 6.97 -2.85 13.09
C ALA A 35 7.20 -1.84 14.23
N ARG A 36 8.36 -1.90 14.87
CA ARG A 36 8.73 -0.96 15.94
C ARG A 36 8.80 0.47 15.41
N ILE A 37 9.42 0.66 14.27
CA ILE A 37 9.57 1.99 13.65
C ILE A 37 8.22 2.52 13.20
N HIS A 38 7.38 1.68 12.60
CA HIS A 38 6.02 2.10 12.21
C HIS A 38 5.26 2.63 13.42
N ARG A 39 5.25 1.89 14.52
CA ARG A 39 4.56 2.33 15.74
C ARG A 39 5.13 3.63 16.28
N LYS A 40 6.45 3.79 16.25
CA LYS A 40 7.10 5.02 16.70
C LYS A 40 6.66 6.23 15.89
N LEU A 41 6.66 6.11 14.57
CA LEU A 41 6.28 7.21 13.68
C LEU A 41 4.79 7.51 13.77
N GLN A 42 3.95 6.48 13.85
CA GLN A 42 2.51 6.64 13.99
C GLN A 42 2.17 7.37 15.30
N LYS A 43 2.81 7.00 16.38
CA LYS A 43 2.61 7.65 17.68
C LYS A 43 3.09 9.10 17.68
N ALA A 44 4.22 9.36 17.05
CA ALA A 44 4.78 10.71 16.96
C ALA A 44 3.92 11.64 16.09
N ALA A 45 3.13 11.11 15.19
CA ALA A 45 2.28 11.90 14.31
C ALA A 45 1.11 12.59 15.03
N GLY A 46 0.74 12.12 16.22
CA GLY A 46 -0.24 12.79 17.07
C GLY A 46 -1.69 12.41 16.79
N GLU A 47 -2.62 13.19 17.34
CA GLU A 47 -4.04 12.84 17.36
C GLU A 47 -4.71 12.83 16.00
N GLY A 48 -4.45 13.63 15.10
CA GLY A 48 -5.11 13.64 13.79
C GLY A 48 -4.73 12.52 12.85
N TYR A 49 -3.83 11.64 13.26
CA TYR A 49 -3.29 10.57 12.44
C TYR A 49 -3.93 9.24 12.83
N ALA A 50 -4.68 8.66 11.90
CA ALA A 50 -5.29 7.34 12.10
C ALA A 50 -4.28 6.28 11.63
N ALA A 51 -3.80 5.46 12.56
CA ALA A 51 -2.80 4.43 12.29
C ALA A 51 -3.45 3.09 11.98
N GLU A 52 -2.81 2.32 11.12
CA GLU A 52 -3.23 0.95 10.80
C GLU A 52 -4.70 0.85 10.41
N VAL A 53 -5.09 1.58 9.36
CA VAL A 53 -6.48 1.65 8.91
C VAL A 53 -6.76 0.52 7.94
N PHE A 54 -7.64 -0.39 8.33
CA PHE A 54 -8.09 -1.45 7.44
C PHE A 54 -9.00 -0.88 6.37
N LEU A 55 -8.71 -1.20 5.12
CA LEU A 55 -9.47 -0.77 3.96
C LEU A 55 -9.85 -1.99 3.11
N SER A 56 -11.06 -1.97 2.60
CA SER A 56 -11.56 -3.02 1.73
C SER A 56 -12.49 -2.41 0.69
N GLY A 57 -12.46 -2.93 -0.51
CA GLY A 57 -13.36 -2.48 -1.55
C GLY A 57 -13.50 -3.52 -2.63
N GLU A 58 -14.65 -3.48 -3.31
CA GLU A 58 -14.93 -4.38 -4.40
C GLU A 58 -14.76 -3.68 -5.72
N ARG A 59 -14.17 -4.39 -6.68
CA ARG A 59 -13.98 -3.92 -8.06
C ARG A 59 -14.14 -5.09 -9.00
N GLU A 60 -14.52 -4.81 -10.23
CA GLU A 60 -14.62 -5.84 -11.26
C GLU A 60 -13.65 -5.54 -12.39
N ALA A 61 -12.93 -6.55 -12.85
CA ALA A 61 -12.04 -6.44 -14.00
C ALA A 61 -12.07 -7.74 -14.78
N ALA A 62 -12.18 -7.65 -16.10
CA ALA A 62 -12.23 -8.79 -17.00
C ALA A 62 -13.29 -9.83 -16.59
N GLY A 63 -14.43 -9.37 -16.09
CA GLY A 63 -15.53 -10.23 -15.64
C GLY A 63 -15.31 -10.89 -14.29
N ILE A 64 -14.22 -10.58 -13.60
CA ILE A 64 -13.91 -11.17 -12.30
C ILE A 64 -14.22 -10.15 -11.19
N PRO A 65 -15.04 -10.52 -10.19
CA PRO A 65 -15.21 -9.67 -9.03
C PRO A 65 -14.04 -9.85 -8.07
N PHE A 66 -13.40 -8.74 -7.70
CA PHE A 66 -12.28 -8.72 -6.76
C PHE A 66 -12.69 -8.01 -5.47
N THR A 67 -12.26 -8.55 -4.35
CA THR A 67 -12.26 -7.84 -3.07
C THR A 67 -10.81 -7.50 -2.74
N ILE A 68 -10.48 -6.21 -2.82
CA ILE A 68 -9.13 -5.72 -2.54
C ILE A 68 -9.12 -5.21 -1.10
N GLU A 69 -8.15 -5.67 -0.31
CA GLU A 69 -8.11 -5.29 1.10
C GLU A 69 -6.67 -5.20 1.62
N GLY A 70 -6.50 -4.39 2.66
CA GLY A 70 -5.21 -4.23 3.32
C GLY A 70 -5.28 -3.14 4.38
N ARG A 71 -4.15 -2.84 4.98
CA ARG A 71 -4.03 -1.80 6.01
C ARG A 71 -3.11 -0.71 5.54
N ALA A 72 -3.62 0.51 5.51
CA ALA A 72 -2.79 1.69 5.31
C ALA A 72 -2.07 2.01 6.61
N ASP A 73 -0.79 2.37 6.51
CA ASP A 73 -0.01 2.70 7.72
C ASP A 73 -0.59 3.89 8.45
N GLY A 74 -1.05 4.90 7.72
CA GLY A 74 -1.67 6.07 8.31
C GLY A 74 -2.55 6.83 7.35
N ILE A 75 -3.54 7.51 7.89
CA ILE A 75 -4.41 8.42 7.15
C ILE A 75 -4.61 9.66 8.00
N PHE A 76 -4.42 10.85 7.43
CA PHE A 76 -4.62 12.10 8.14
C PHE A 76 -5.08 13.18 7.16
N THR A 77 -5.49 14.31 7.71
CA THR A 77 -5.85 15.49 6.92
C THR A 77 -4.78 16.55 7.15
N ASP A 78 -4.22 17.10 6.07
CA ASP A 78 -3.18 18.12 6.19
C ASP A 78 -3.76 19.48 6.52
N GLU A 79 -2.87 20.49 6.67
CA GLU A 79 -3.27 21.86 7.03
C GLU A 79 -4.19 22.50 6.00
N ALA A 80 -4.10 22.07 4.73
CA ALA A 80 -4.96 22.56 3.67
C ALA A 80 -6.32 21.83 3.59
N GLY A 81 -6.55 20.86 4.47
CA GLY A 81 -7.78 20.09 4.49
C GLY A 81 -7.78 18.91 3.52
N VAL A 82 -6.63 18.54 2.96
CA VAL A 82 -6.52 17.43 2.02
C VAL A 82 -6.22 16.14 2.78
N THR A 83 -6.95 15.09 2.43
CA THR A 83 -6.70 13.75 2.98
C THR A 83 -5.41 13.18 2.41
N VAL A 84 -4.56 12.65 3.29
CA VAL A 84 -3.27 12.07 2.93
C VAL A 84 -3.21 10.62 3.38
N ILE A 85 -2.87 9.74 2.45
CA ILE A 85 -2.56 8.35 2.75
C ILE A 85 -1.05 8.25 2.96
N ASP A 86 -0.62 7.77 4.11
CA ASP A 86 0.79 7.68 4.48
C ASP A 86 1.26 6.23 4.43
N GLU A 87 2.31 5.97 3.67
CA GLU A 87 2.98 4.68 3.61
C GLU A 87 4.36 4.82 4.24
N ILE A 88 4.61 4.05 5.29
CA ILE A 88 5.88 4.08 6.03
C ILE A 88 6.74 2.92 5.56
N LYS A 89 7.96 3.23 5.17
CA LYS A 89 8.93 2.23 4.73
C LYS A 89 10.25 2.44 5.46
N THR A 90 10.77 1.35 6.02
CA THR A 90 12.12 1.36 6.57
C THR A 90 13.09 0.96 5.47
N THR A 91 14.26 1.55 5.48
CA THR A 91 15.27 1.28 4.46
C THR A 91 16.67 1.38 5.03
N ALA A 92 17.56 0.57 4.50
CA ALA A 92 18.99 0.65 4.76
C ALA A 92 19.74 1.42 3.67
N VAL A 93 19.04 1.90 2.66
CA VAL A 93 19.60 2.76 1.62
C VAL A 93 20.12 4.04 2.28
N PRO A 94 21.37 4.49 1.97
CA PRO A 94 21.86 5.75 2.54
C PRO A 94 20.90 6.91 2.27
N ALA A 95 20.76 7.80 3.24
CA ALA A 95 19.79 8.90 3.16
C ALA A 95 19.92 9.72 1.88
N ASP A 96 21.16 9.98 1.45
CA ASP A 96 21.43 10.76 0.23
C ASP A 96 21.00 10.04 -1.05
N ASP A 97 20.82 8.73 -0.99
CA ASP A 97 20.42 7.91 -2.14
C ASP A 97 18.94 7.58 -2.14
N ILE A 98 18.20 7.99 -1.11
CA ILE A 98 16.76 7.77 -1.05
C ILE A 98 16.10 8.77 -2.01
N ALA A 99 15.52 8.24 -3.08
CA ALA A 99 14.88 9.05 -4.11
C ALA A 99 13.38 8.82 -4.14
N GLU A 100 12.64 9.81 -4.58
CA GLU A 100 11.18 9.76 -4.68
C GLU A 100 10.71 8.56 -5.52
N ASP A 101 11.43 8.24 -6.57
CA ASP A 101 11.05 7.21 -7.54
C ASP A 101 11.82 5.90 -7.40
N MET A 102 12.47 5.66 -6.27
CA MET A 102 13.34 4.49 -6.13
C MET A 102 12.59 3.16 -6.11
N ASN A 103 11.33 3.15 -5.74
CA ASN A 103 10.54 1.92 -5.74
C ASN A 103 9.07 2.19 -6.08
N PRO A 104 8.65 1.83 -7.31
CA PRO A 104 7.26 2.07 -7.73
C PRO A 104 6.22 1.28 -6.92
N CYS A 105 6.60 0.16 -6.30
CA CYS A 105 5.69 -0.60 -5.45
C CYS A 105 5.21 0.22 -4.25
N HIS A 106 6.07 1.05 -3.70
CA HIS A 106 5.71 1.87 -2.53
C HIS A 106 4.62 2.88 -2.88
N TRP A 107 4.76 3.57 -4.01
CA TRP A 107 3.72 4.48 -4.48
C TRP A 107 2.43 3.73 -4.80
N ALA A 108 2.56 2.59 -5.47
CA ALA A 108 1.39 1.81 -5.86
C ALA A 108 0.57 1.35 -4.65
N GLN A 109 1.21 0.94 -3.56
CA GLN A 109 0.50 0.59 -2.33
C GLN A 109 -0.33 1.76 -1.81
N GLY A 110 0.29 2.92 -1.68
CA GLY A 110 -0.41 4.12 -1.22
C GLY A 110 -1.53 4.55 -2.16
N MET A 111 -1.29 4.43 -3.46
CA MET A 111 -2.29 4.79 -4.48
C MET A 111 -3.51 3.86 -4.43
N VAL A 112 -3.31 2.57 -4.25
CA VAL A 112 -4.42 1.62 -4.12
C VAL A 112 -5.21 1.91 -2.83
N TYR A 113 -4.54 2.15 -1.72
CA TYR A 113 -5.23 2.55 -0.49
C TYR A 113 -5.99 3.86 -0.68
N GLY A 114 -5.41 4.79 -1.42
CA GLY A 114 -6.08 6.05 -1.78
C GLY A 114 -7.36 5.83 -2.57
N ALA A 115 -7.34 4.91 -3.55
CA ALA A 115 -8.51 4.57 -4.32
C ALA A 115 -9.61 3.97 -3.43
N LEU A 116 -9.23 3.03 -2.56
CA LEU A 116 -10.19 2.39 -1.65
C LEU A 116 -10.80 3.39 -0.67
N TYR A 117 -9.97 4.16 -0.01
CA TYR A 117 -10.42 5.13 0.99
C TYR A 117 -11.21 6.29 0.36
N GLY A 118 -10.70 6.82 -0.74
CA GLY A 118 -11.34 7.94 -1.42
C GLY A 118 -12.74 7.61 -1.90
N ARG A 119 -12.93 6.42 -2.46
CA ARG A 119 -14.26 5.99 -2.90
C ARG A 119 -15.18 5.75 -1.71
N GLN A 120 -14.66 5.13 -0.66
CA GLN A 120 -15.42 4.87 0.56
C GLN A 120 -15.92 6.17 1.20
N GLN A 121 -15.10 7.22 1.18
CA GLN A 121 -15.41 8.51 1.81
C GLN A 121 -16.01 9.54 0.84
N GLY A 122 -16.12 9.21 -0.44
CA GLY A 122 -16.64 10.15 -1.43
C GLY A 122 -15.73 11.35 -1.67
N LEU A 123 -14.42 11.17 -1.64
CA LEU A 123 -13.45 12.24 -1.83
C LEU A 123 -13.16 12.43 -3.32
N GLU A 124 -12.95 13.68 -3.75
CA GLU A 124 -12.58 13.97 -5.13
C GLU A 124 -11.08 13.93 -5.36
N LYS A 125 -10.30 14.19 -4.32
CA LYS A 125 -8.85 14.21 -4.40
C LYS A 125 -8.23 13.75 -3.09
N LEU A 126 -7.03 13.17 -3.20
CA LEU A 126 -6.23 12.74 -2.06
C LEU A 126 -4.76 12.86 -2.41
N ASP A 127 -3.94 13.00 -1.38
CA ASP A 127 -2.51 12.90 -1.53
C ASP A 127 -2.03 11.54 -1.04
N VAL A 128 -0.93 11.08 -1.59
CA VAL A 128 -0.19 9.92 -1.09
C VAL A 128 1.17 10.41 -0.64
N ARG A 129 1.56 10.03 0.57
CA ARG A 129 2.87 10.37 1.12
C ARG A 129 3.65 9.10 1.40
N LEU A 130 4.89 9.05 0.93
CA LEU A 130 5.84 8.03 1.34
C LEU A 130 6.72 8.60 2.45
N THR A 131 6.82 7.88 3.54
CA THR A 131 7.68 8.22 4.67
C THR A 131 8.77 7.15 4.76
N TYR A 132 9.99 7.51 4.39
CA TYR A 132 11.14 6.62 4.49
C TYR A 132 11.88 6.89 5.78
N TYR A 133 12.13 5.84 6.53
CA TYR A 133 12.95 5.87 7.74
C TYR A 133 14.25 5.12 7.47
N GLN A 134 15.36 5.84 7.53
CA GLN A 134 16.68 5.24 7.35
C GLN A 134 17.13 4.64 8.68
N ILE A 135 17.35 3.33 8.72
CA ILE A 135 17.52 2.59 9.96
C ILE A 135 18.86 2.79 10.66
N ASP A 136 19.91 3.22 9.94
CA ASP A 136 21.24 3.43 10.51
C ASP A 136 21.41 4.83 11.08
N THR A 137 20.77 5.81 10.49
CA THR A 137 20.93 7.24 10.86
C THR A 137 19.68 7.86 11.48
N ASP A 138 18.56 7.15 11.47
CA ASP A 138 17.25 7.64 11.94
C ASP A 138 16.72 8.84 11.13
N ASP A 139 17.25 9.06 9.91
CA ASP A 139 16.75 10.09 9.03
C ASP A 139 15.36 9.73 8.50
N ILE A 140 14.50 10.75 8.39
CA ILE A 140 13.16 10.60 7.84
C ILE A 140 13.05 11.47 6.59
N LEU A 141 12.70 10.85 5.47
CA LEU A 141 12.47 11.55 4.22
C LEU A 141 11.03 11.32 3.78
N ARG A 142 10.34 12.39 3.41
CA ARG A 142 8.94 12.32 3.00
C ARG A 142 8.77 12.88 1.59
N PHE A 143 7.98 12.15 0.80
CA PHE A 143 7.64 12.56 -0.57
C PHE A 143 6.12 12.51 -0.71
N VAL A 144 5.55 13.53 -1.33
CA VAL A 144 4.09 13.63 -1.50
C VAL A 144 3.77 13.75 -2.98
N ARG A 145 2.75 13.02 -3.41
CA ARG A 145 2.15 13.16 -4.73
C ARG A 145 0.67 13.44 -4.59
N HIS A 146 0.15 14.25 -5.48
CA HIS A 146 -1.24 14.68 -5.49
C HIS A 146 -2.03 13.91 -6.56
N PHE A 147 -3.22 13.45 -6.21
CA PHE A 147 -4.06 12.67 -7.12
C PHE A 147 -5.51 13.10 -7.04
N THR A 148 -6.22 12.94 -8.16
CA THR A 148 -7.68 12.90 -8.13
C THR A 148 -8.11 11.47 -7.86
N LEU A 149 -9.33 11.30 -7.34
CA LEU A 149 -9.88 9.95 -7.14
C LEU A 149 -9.98 9.22 -8.48
N GLU A 150 -10.34 9.93 -9.55
CA GLU A 150 -10.42 9.34 -10.88
C GLU A 150 -9.09 8.73 -11.31
N GLU A 151 -7.98 9.43 -11.08
CA GLU A 151 -6.64 8.91 -11.38
C GLU A 151 -6.32 7.66 -10.58
N LEU A 152 -6.65 7.67 -9.29
CA LEU A 152 -6.40 6.53 -8.41
C LEU A 152 -7.24 5.32 -8.78
N GLU A 153 -8.52 5.54 -9.10
CA GLU A 153 -9.41 4.45 -9.52
C GLU A 153 -8.97 3.86 -10.87
N ALA A 154 -8.54 4.70 -11.80
CA ALA A 154 -8.02 4.23 -13.08
C ALA A 154 -6.74 3.40 -12.89
N PHE A 155 -5.89 3.81 -11.98
CA PHE A 155 -4.67 3.07 -11.64
C PHE A 155 -5.01 1.68 -11.06
N LEU A 156 -5.92 1.63 -10.10
CA LEU A 156 -6.34 0.36 -9.50
C LEU A 156 -6.98 -0.55 -10.55
N GLN A 157 -7.85 0.00 -11.40
CA GLN A 157 -8.51 -0.76 -12.44
C GLN A 157 -7.48 -1.36 -13.41
N ASP A 158 -6.48 -0.58 -13.80
CA ASP A 158 -5.41 -1.05 -14.67
C ASP A 158 -4.62 -2.20 -14.04
N LEU A 159 -4.28 -2.09 -12.76
CA LEU A 159 -3.61 -3.18 -12.04
C LEU A 159 -4.45 -4.46 -12.03
N LEU A 160 -5.75 -4.33 -11.77
CA LEU A 160 -6.64 -5.48 -11.73
C LEU A 160 -6.78 -6.14 -13.10
N GLU A 161 -6.84 -5.36 -14.16
CA GLU A 161 -6.87 -5.89 -15.52
C GLU A 161 -5.60 -6.66 -15.85
N GLN A 162 -4.45 -6.17 -15.40
CA GLN A 162 -3.19 -6.88 -15.57
C GLN A 162 -3.13 -8.16 -14.73
N TYR A 163 -3.75 -8.15 -13.56
CA TYR A 163 -3.77 -9.31 -12.66
C TYR A 163 -4.79 -10.38 -13.10
N ALA A 164 -5.86 -9.97 -13.75
CA ALA A 164 -7.00 -10.84 -14.08
C ALA A 164 -6.62 -12.17 -14.75
N PRO A 165 -5.67 -12.22 -15.70
CA PRO A 165 -5.29 -13.50 -16.30
C PRO A 165 -4.77 -14.53 -15.28
N TRP A 166 -4.13 -14.05 -14.24
CA TRP A 166 -3.62 -14.92 -13.16
C TRP A 166 -4.75 -15.40 -12.27
N ALA A 167 -5.70 -14.54 -11.95
CA ALA A 167 -6.88 -14.90 -11.17
C ALA A 167 -7.73 -15.95 -11.90
N GLN A 168 -7.84 -15.84 -13.21
CA GLN A 168 -8.59 -16.80 -14.03
C GLN A 168 -7.98 -18.19 -14.02
N ARG A 169 -6.67 -18.30 -13.80
CA ARG A 169 -5.97 -19.58 -13.73
C ARG A 169 -6.07 -20.25 -12.38
N GLN A 170 -6.54 -19.52 -11.37
CA GLN A 170 -6.70 -20.05 -10.02
C GLN A 170 -8.11 -20.65 -9.89
N PRO A 171 -8.27 -21.97 -9.71
CA PRO A 171 -9.58 -22.52 -9.45
C PRO A 171 -10.14 -21.94 -8.17
N VAL A 172 -11.41 -21.56 -8.16
CA VAL A 172 -12.05 -20.98 -6.98
C VAL A 172 -11.93 -21.90 -5.76
N SER A 173 -11.95 -23.20 -6.00
CA SER A 173 -11.77 -24.20 -4.95
C SER A 173 -10.42 -24.12 -4.25
N TYR A 174 -9.43 -23.52 -4.86
CA TYR A 174 -8.10 -23.37 -4.28
C TYR A 174 -8.09 -22.49 -3.05
N THR A 175 -8.83 -21.41 -3.10
CA THR A 175 -8.87 -20.47 -1.98
C THR A 175 -9.56 -21.07 -0.75
N HIS A 176 -10.36 -22.08 -0.95
CA HIS A 176 -11.07 -22.74 0.15
C HIS A 176 -10.30 -23.96 0.67
N LEU A 177 -9.50 -24.57 -0.16
CA LEU A 177 -8.73 -25.73 0.22
C LEU A 177 -7.50 -25.45 1.05
N THR A 178 -7.14 -24.18 1.16
CA THR A 178 -6.07 -23.78 2.05
C THR A 178 -6.46 -23.86 3.52
N LEU A 179 -7.69 -24.23 3.79
CA LEU A 179 -8.24 -24.25 5.14
C LEU A 179 -8.48 -25.65 5.71
N PRO A 180 -8.01 -26.72 5.19
CA PRO A 180 -8.31 -27.95 5.84
C PRO A 180 -7.66 -27.97 7.18
N THR A 181 -8.54 -28.14 8.02
CA THR A 181 -8.26 -28.94 9.12
C THR A 181 -7.42 -29.64 9.72
#